data_34a1430147b73823687b58c7ec0df175
#
_entry.id   34a1430147b73823687b58c7ec0df175
#
_cell.length_a   1.000
_cell.length_b   1.000
_cell.length_c   1.000
_cell.angle_alpha   90.00
_cell.angle_beta   90.00
_cell.angle_gamma   90.00
#
_symmetry.space_group_name_H-M   'P 1'
#
loop_
_entity.id
_entity.type
_entity.pdbx_description
1 polymer ?
#
loop_
_entity_poly.entity_id
_entity_poly.type
_entity_poly.pdbx_seq_one_letter_code
_entity_poly.pdbx_strand_id
1 'polypeptide(L)'
;GATAIHGVDIRREYAKLPRIAREQLGMSRIPAGMTFETIQPGAPLAGKRPLVDGIMSWSTFEHVQRDQLAPIFSDLYACLRPGGYFFIQIEPLFYSPFGSHLKRYDDVPWHHLLATEAELWKIIQEHQGPIDASETDFGFADFGVDGYKKFVFNEYRALNRLTADELVEITTGVGFHVVREERRKVEMEIPAALRGKYPDELLLNNEIFLLLGK
;
A
#
# COMPACT_ATOMS: atom_id res chain seq x y z
N GLY A 1 1.69 25.99 -1.34
CA GLY A 1 2.18 24.64 -1.06
C GLY A 1 2.21 24.35 0.44
N ALA A 2 2.46 23.09 0.82
CA ALA A 2 2.59 22.73 2.23
C ALA A 2 3.79 23.45 2.87
N THR A 3 3.60 23.95 4.08
CA THR A 3 4.65 24.62 4.85
C THR A 3 5.49 23.63 5.66
N ALA A 4 4.88 22.52 6.06
CA ALA A 4 5.53 21.41 6.74
C ALA A 4 4.93 20.08 6.27
N ILE A 5 5.77 19.05 6.16
CA ILE A 5 5.38 17.67 5.86
C ILE A 5 6.01 16.78 6.92
N HIS A 6 5.23 15.91 7.51
CA HIS A 6 5.71 14.94 8.46
C HIS A 6 5.35 13.53 7.99
N GLY A 7 6.36 12.75 7.60
CA GLY A 7 6.21 11.36 7.20
C GLY A 7 6.38 10.42 8.40
N VAL A 8 5.51 9.41 8.49
CA VAL A 8 5.60 8.34 9.47
C VAL A 8 5.63 7.00 8.77
N ASP A 9 6.45 6.07 9.23
CA ASP A 9 6.53 4.72 8.71
C ASP A 9 6.92 3.75 9.83
N ILE A 10 6.56 2.48 9.70
CA ILE A 10 7.04 1.43 10.58
C ILE A 10 8.47 0.97 10.23
N ARG A 11 8.99 1.39 9.07
CA ARG A 11 10.32 1.10 8.55
C ARG A 11 11.12 2.41 8.40
N ARG A 12 12.44 2.29 8.32
CA ARG A 12 13.36 3.43 8.16
C ARG A 12 13.72 3.73 6.69
N GLU A 13 12.87 3.37 5.76
CA GLU A 13 13.17 3.53 4.32
C GLU A 13 13.32 5.01 3.92
N TYR A 14 12.66 5.91 4.64
CA TYR A 14 12.83 7.36 4.47
C TYR A 14 14.29 7.84 4.66
N ALA A 15 15.15 7.07 5.33
CA ALA A 15 16.59 7.41 5.44
C ALA A 15 17.30 7.46 4.08
N LYS A 16 16.73 6.83 3.06
CA LYS A 16 17.25 6.82 1.68
C LYS A 16 16.77 7.99 0.84
N LEU A 17 15.74 8.73 1.30
CA LEU A 17 15.18 9.87 0.56
C LEU A 17 16.21 10.90 0.07
N PRO A 18 17.23 11.30 0.85
CA PRO A 18 18.22 12.25 0.36
C PRO A 18 18.98 11.73 -0.88
N ARG A 19 19.27 10.43 -0.94
CA ARG A 19 19.93 9.82 -2.08
C ARG A 19 18.97 9.73 -3.28
N ILE A 20 17.78 9.18 -3.06
CA ILE A 20 16.74 9.03 -4.11
C ILE A 20 16.36 10.39 -4.70
N ALA A 21 16.14 11.40 -3.87
CA ALA A 21 15.82 12.75 -4.33
C ALA A 21 16.93 13.35 -5.20
N ARG A 22 18.19 13.09 -4.87
CA ARG A 22 19.34 13.52 -5.69
C ARG A 22 19.39 12.79 -7.03
N GLU A 23 19.27 11.47 -7.01
CA GLU A 23 19.42 10.62 -8.19
C GLU A 23 18.24 10.77 -9.17
N GLN A 24 17.01 10.82 -8.66
CA GLN A 24 15.81 10.82 -9.48
C GLN A 24 15.25 12.21 -9.78
N LEU A 25 15.41 13.16 -8.85
CA LEU A 25 14.81 14.49 -8.97
C LEU A 25 15.86 15.60 -9.12
N GLY A 26 17.16 15.30 -9.10
CA GLY A 26 18.24 16.29 -9.15
C GLY A 26 18.26 17.23 -7.94
N MET A 27 17.62 16.87 -6.84
CA MET A 27 17.55 17.71 -5.65
C MET A 27 18.82 17.60 -4.82
N SER A 28 19.46 18.72 -4.51
CA SER A 28 20.69 18.74 -3.69
C SER A 28 20.41 18.44 -2.20
N ARG A 29 19.20 18.68 -1.72
CA ARG A 29 18.78 18.45 -0.33
C ARG A 29 17.27 18.25 -0.24
N ILE A 30 16.84 17.54 0.80
CA ILE A 30 15.43 17.46 1.20
C ILE A 30 15.00 18.84 1.77
N PRO A 31 13.79 19.34 1.41
CA PRO A 31 13.27 20.58 1.96
C PRO A 31 13.26 20.60 3.49
N ALA A 32 13.66 21.71 4.09
CA ALA A 32 13.80 21.84 5.56
C ALA A 32 12.48 21.61 6.33
N GLY A 33 11.33 21.82 5.67
CA GLY A 33 10.00 21.57 6.27
C GLY A 33 9.56 20.10 6.24
N MET A 34 10.39 19.17 5.74
CA MET A 34 10.10 17.75 5.73
C MET A 34 10.81 17.03 6.87
N THR A 35 10.05 16.34 7.70
CA THR A 35 10.57 15.52 8.81
C THR A 35 9.98 14.10 8.71
N PHE A 36 10.71 13.12 9.23
CA PHE A 36 10.30 11.71 9.17
C PHE A 36 10.58 11.03 10.50
N GLU A 37 9.72 10.09 10.88
CA GLU A 37 9.96 9.24 12.04
C GLU A 37 9.50 7.80 11.82
N THR A 38 10.13 6.87 12.54
CA THR A 38 9.70 5.48 12.63
C THR A 38 8.75 5.35 13.81
N ILE A 39 7.60 4.71 13.57
CA ILE A 39 6.61 4.41 14.60
C ILE A 39 6.46 2.89 14.77
N GLN A 40 5.94 2.45 15.90
CA GLN A 40 5.53 1.06 16.06
C GLN A 40 4.21 0.81 15.30
N PRO A 41 3.99 -0.38 14.73
CA PRO A 41 2.71 -0.74 14.13
C PRO A 41 1.54 -0.46 15.09
N GLY A 42 0.50 0.23 14.61
CA GLY A 42 -0.67 0.59 15.42
C GLY A 42 -0.44 1.66 16.49
N ALA A 43 0.75 2.25 16.59
CA ALA A 43 0.99 3.33 17.55
C ALA A 43 0.16 4.58 17.24
N PRO A 44 -0.61 5.13 18.21
CA PRO A 44 -1.43 6.31 17.95
C PRO A 44 -0.58 7.55 17.67
N LEU A 45 -1.04 8.37 16.73
CA LEU A 45 -0.45 9.65 16.35
C LEU A 45 -1.20 10.82 16.94
N ALA A 46 -2.51 10.68 17.13
CA ALA A 46 -3.36 11.73 17.70
C ALA A 46 -2.87 12.18 19.09
N GLY A 47 -2.91 13.49 19.31
CA GLY A 47 -2.45 14.10 20.58
C GLY A 47 -0.94 14.22 20.75
N LYS A 48 -0.15 13.55 19.90
CA LYS A 48 1.32 13.65 19.94
C LYS A 48 1.87 14.81 19.11
N ARG A 49 1.06 15.34 18.20
CA ARG A 49 1.43 16.39 17.25
C ARG A 49 0.29 17.37 17.07
N PRO A 50 0.57 18.60 16.58
CA PRO A 50 -0.48 19.50 16.13
C PRO A 50 -1.35 18.87 15.06
N LEU A 51 -2.63 19.25 15.00
CA LEU A 51 -3.53 18.83 13.94
C LEU A 51 -3.00 19.28 12.58
N VAL A 52 -3.19 18.43 11.57
CA VAL A 52 -2.76 18.67 10.19
C VAL A 52 -3.93 19.04 9.28
N ASP A 53 -3.65 19.76 8.20
CA ASP A 53 -4.64 20.14 7.18
C ASP A 53 -4.92 19.00 6.20
N GLY A 54 -3.96 18.12 6.00
CA GLY A 54 -4.08 16.98 5.08
C GLY A 54 -3.20 15.80 5.47
N ILE A 55 -3.71 14.62 5.14
CA ILE A 55 -2.98 13.34 5.25
C ILE A 55 -2.94 12.72 3.87
N MET A 56 -1.86 12.02 3.54
CA MET A 56 -1.72 11.26 2.31
C MET A 56 -1.13 9.89 2.60
N SER A 57 -1.72 8.87 2.01
CA SER A 57 -1.19 7.50 2.01
C SER A 57 -1.20 6.94 0.59
N TRP A 58 -0.14 6.23 0.25
CA TRP A 58 0.06 5.64 -1.07
C TRP A 58 0.51 4.19 -0.93
N SER A 59 -0.28 3.24 -1.44
CA SER A 59 -0.01 1.80 -1.41
C SER A 59 0.52 1.31 -0.05
N THR A 60 -0.28 1.53 1.00
CA THR A 60 0.10 1.19 2.39
C THR A 60 -0.97 0.37 3.08
N PHE A 61 -2.25 0.73 2.92
CA PHE A 61 -3.33 0.15 3.74
C PHE A 61 -3.65 -1.29 3.38
N GLU A 62 -3.26 -1.78 2.22
CA GLU A 62 -3.31 -3.19 1.84
C GLU A 62 -2.39 -4.08 2.69
N HIS A 63 -1.35 -3.50 3.30
CA HIS A 63 -0.40 -4.17 4.18
C HIS A 63 -0.75 -4.06 5.67
N VAL A 64 -1.73 -3.24 6.04
CA VAL A 64 -2.20 -3.10 7.42
C VAL A 64 -3.10 -4.27 7.78
N GLN A 65 -2.90 -4.88 8.95
CA GLN A 65 -3.77 -5.96 9.41
C GLN A 65 -5.23 -5.49 9.52
N ARG A 66 -6.16 -6.35 9.12
CA ARG A 66 -7.56 -5.99 8.93
C ARG A 66 -8.23 -5.44 10.19
N ASP A 67 -7.92 -6.01 11.35
CA ASP A 67 -8.42 -5.57 12.65
C ASP A 67 -7.84 -4.23 13.11
N GLN A 68 -6.74 -3.79 12.52
CA GLN A 68 -6.11 -2.50 12.81
C GLN A 68 -6.60 -1.36 11.91
N LEU A 69 -7.32 -1.64 10.84
CA LEU A 69 -7.75 -0.61 9.88
C LEU A 69 -8.64 0.45 10.54
N ALA A 70 -9.73 0.05 11.18
CA ALA A 70 -10.66 0.98 11.82
C ALA A 70 -10.01 1.78 12.97
N PRO A 71 -9.22 1.19 13.89
CA PRO A 71 -8.45 1.93 14.87
C PRO A 71 -7.51 2.97 14.26
N ILE A 72 -6.74 2.59 13.22
CA ILE A 72 -5.81 3.51 12.55
C ILE A 72 -6.58 4.64 11.84
N PHE A 73 -7.65 4.35 11.11
CA PHE A 73 -8.45 5.39 10.48
C PHE A 73 -9.08 6.34 11.49
N SER A 74 -9.52 5.83 12.65
CA SER A 74 -10.03 6.67 13.75
C SER A 74 -8.95 7.60 14.31
N ASP A 75 -7.73 7.09 14.47
CA ASP A 75 -6.59 7.89 14.92
C ASP A 75 -6.22 8.97 13.89
N LEU A 76 -6.16 8.61 12.60
CA LEU A 76 -5.91 9.58 11.52
C LEU A 76 -7.02 10.63 11.41
N TYR A 77 -8.29 10.24 11.62
CA TYR A 77 -9.40 11.19 11.70
C TYR A 77 -9.17 12.21 12.84
N ALA A 78 -8.72 11.73 14.00
CA ALA A 78 -8.42 12.61 15.12
C ALA A 78 -7.22 13.55 14.86
N CYS A 79 -6.26 13.14 14.00
CA CYS A 79 -5.12 13.97 13.60
C CYS A 79 -5.50 15.14 12.70
N LEU A 80 -6.62 15.07 11.97
CA LEU A 80 -7.04 16.13 11.05
C LEU A 80 -7.74 17.27 11.76
N ARG A 81 -7.53 18.50 11.26
CA ARG A 81 -8.37 19.65 11.59
C ARG A 81 -9.78 19.48 11.04
N PRO A 82 -10.80 20.11 11.62
CA PRO A 82 -12.09 20.26 10.97
C PRO A 82 -11.93 20.88 9.57
N GLY A 83 -12.53 20.25 8.55
CA GLY A 83 -12.36 20.64 7.15
C GLY A 83 -11.05 20.18 6.51
N GLY A 84 -10.24 19.37 7.19
CA GLY A 84 -9.05 18.73 6.65
C GLY A 84 -9.38 17.54 5.74
N TYR A 85 -8.42 17.11 4.94
CA TYR A 85 -8.59 16.04 3.95
C TYR A 85 -7.63 14.88 4.18
N PHE A 86 -8.09 13.68 3.84
CA PHE A 86 -7.27 12.48 3.79
C PHE A 86 -7.35 11.85 2.40
N PHE A 87 -6.20 11.74 1.73
CA PHE A 87 -6.07 11.08 0.43
C PHE A 87 -5.48 9.68 0.63
N ILE A 88 -6.15 8.69 0.07
CA ILE A 88 -5.71 7.29 0.04
C ILE A 88 -5.64 6.83 -1.41
N GLN A 89 -4.55 6.15 -1.75
CA GLN A 89 -4.44 5.36 -2.98
C GLN A 89 -3.99 3.95 -2.60
N ILE A 90 -4.62 2.95 -3.23
CA ILE A 90 -4.22 1.53 -3.14
C ILE A 90 -4.14 0.97 -4.55
N GLU A 91 -2.98 0.41 -4.90
CA GLU A 91 -2.70 -0.29 -6.14
C GLU A 91 -1.54 -1.28 -5.95
N PRO A 92 -1.71 -2.54 -6.41
CA PRO A 92 -2.95 -3.14 -6.89
C PRO A 92 -3.87 -3.59 -5.75
N LEU A 93 -5.19 -3.55 -5.97
CA LEU A 93 -6.15 -4.18 -5.06
C LEU A 93 -6.02 -5.71 -5.15
N PHE A 94 -6.16 -6.42 -4.03
CA PHE A 94 -5.86 -7.86 -3.92
C PHE A 94 -6.55 -8.73 -4.97
N TYR A 95 -7.81 -8.47 -5.31
CA TYR A 95 -8.57 -9.29 -6.26
C TYR A 95 -8.28 -8.95 -7.73
N SER A 96 -7.49 -7.93 -8.01
CA SER A 96 -7.09 -7.53 -9.37
C SER A 96 -6.08 -8.52 -9.98
N PRO A 97 -5.76 -8.42 -11.28
CA PRO A 97 -4.90 -9.39 -11.97
C PRO A 97 -3.56 -9.65 -11.29
N PHE A 98 -2.96 -8.64 -10.70
CA PHE A 98 -1.65 -8.71 -10.05
C PHE A 98 -1.70 -8.30 -8.57
N GLY A 99 -2.87 -8.45 -7.94
CA GLY A 99 -3.11 -8.06 -6.55
C GLY A 99 -2.33 -8.85 -5.51
N SER A 100 -1.61 -9.88 -5.92
CA SER A 100 -0.65 -10.61 -5.09
C SER A 100 0.62 -9.84 -4.77
N HIS A 101 0.96 -8.77 -5.53
CA HIS A 101 2.28 -8.12 -5.53
C HIS A 101 3.44 -9.05 -5.96
N LEU A 102 3.13 -10.22 -6.53
CA LEU A 102 4.11 -11.22 -6.97
C LEU A 102 4.43 -11.14 -8.47
N LYS A 103 3.91 -10.15 -9.20
CA LYS A 103 4.02 -10.03 -10.67
C LYS A 103 5.42 -10.26 -11.22
N ARG A 104 6.45 -9.88 -10.45
CA ARG A 104 7.84 -10.11 -10.82
C ARG A 104 8.21 -11.58 -10.95
N TYR A 105 7.65 -12.43 -10.10
CA TYR A 105 7.92 -13.86 -10.05
C TYR A 105 6.89 -14.66 -10.83
N ASP A 106 5.68 -14.15 -10.88
CA ASP A 106 4.51 -14.77 -11.48
C ASP A 106 3.68 -13.71 -12.21
N ASP A 107 3.86 -13.62 -13.51
CA ASP A 107 3.20 -12.67 -14.39
C ASP A 107 1.85 -13.17 -14.98
N VAL A 108 1.36 -14.31 -14.46
CA VAL A 108 0.05 -14.86 -14.85
C VAL A 108 -1.05 -14.10 -14.10
N PRO A 109 -1.94 -13.40 -14.82
CA PRO A 109 -3.01 -12.62 -14.19
C PRO A 109 -3.91 -13.52 -13.32
N TRP A 110 -4.25 -13.03 -12.11
CA TRP A 110 -5.08 -13.71 -11.11
C TRP A 110 -4.59 -15.08 -10.65
N HIS A 111 -3.35 -15.47 -10.93
CA HIS A 111 -2.84 -16.78 -10.54
C HIS A 111 -2.93 -16.99 -9.03
N HIS A 112 -2.71 -15.96 -8.23
CA HIS A 112 -2.86 -16.01 -6.77
C HIS A 112 -4.28 -16.33 -6.26
N LEU A 113 -5.32 -16.19 -7.11
CA LEU A 113 -6.69 -16.61 -6.79
C LEU A 113 -7.00 -18.05 -7.25
N LEU A 114 -6.09 -18.66 -8.03
CA LEU A 114 -6.27 -19.98 -8.64
C LEU A 114 -5.29 -21.01 -8.07
N ALA A 115 -4.07 -20.61 -7.78
CA ALA A 115 -3.00 -21.44 -7.25
C ALA A 115 -3.05 -21.55 -5.71
N THR A 116 -2.47 -22.60 -5.20
CA THR A 116 -2.19 -22.74 -3.77
C THR A 116 -0.97 -21.93 -3.35
N GLU A 117 -0.85 -21.61 -2.07
CA GLU A 117 0.35 -20.95 -1.53
C GLU A 117 1.63 -21.77 -1.81
N ALA A 118 1.55 -23.11 -1.80
CA ALA A 118 2.70 -23.97 -2.09
C ALA A 118 3.17 -23.85 -3.55
N GLU A 119 2.22 -23.75 -4.49
CA GLU A 119 2.53 -23.54 -5.91
C GLU A 119 3.16 -22.17 -6.15
N LEU A 120 2.58 -21.10 -5.57
CA LEU A 120 3.14 -19.76 -5.67
C LEU A 120 4.53 -19.69 -5.05
N TRP A 121 4.74 -20.31 -3.88
CA TRP A 121 6.06 -20.35 -3.26
C TRP A 121 7.09 -21.08 -4.13
N LYS A 122 6.71 -22.19 -4.76
CA LYS A 122 7.56 -22.92 -5.70
C LYS A 122 7.99 -22.03 -6.88
N ILE A 123 7.06 -21.30 -7.48
CA ILE A 123 7.36 -20.36 -8.58
C ILE A 123 8.39 -19.32 -8.13
N ILE A 124 8.20 -18.73 -6.95
CA ILE A 124 9.15 -17.74 -6.40
C ILE A 124 10.52 -18.36 -6.16
N GLN A 125 10.58 -19.57 -5.59
CA GLN A 125 11.86 -20.25 -5.33
C GLN A 125 12.62 -20.57 -6.63
N GLU A 126 11.93 -21.05 -7.65
CA GLU A 126 12.50 -21.46 -8.94
C GLU A 126 12.87 -20.26 -9.84
N HIS A 127 12.38 -19.06 -9.53
CA HIS A 127 12.69 -17.86 -10.32
C HIS A 127 14.18 -17.53 -10.30
N GLN A 128 14.79 -17.43 -11.50
CA GLN A 128 16.22 -17.16 -11.70
C GLN A 128 16.52 -15.72 -12.17
N GLY A 129 15.50 -14.88 -12.26
CA GLY A 129 15.68 -13.49 -12.69
C GLY A 129 16.51 -12.68 -11.70
N PRO A 130 17.19 -11.63 -12.16
CA PRO A 130 17.95 -10.75 -11.29
C PRO A 130 17.01 -10.02 -10.32
N ILE A 131 17.47 -9.80 -9.10
CA ILE A 131 16.82 -8.84 -8.20
C ILE A 131 17.13 -7.45 -8.73
N ASP A 132 16.11 -6.61 -8.92
CA ASP A 132 16.29 -5.24 -9.39
C ASP A 132 17.05 -4.41 -8.33
N ALA A 133 17.91 -3.49 -8.77
CA ALA A 133 18.65 -2.61 -7.88
C ALA A 133 17.71 -1.74 -7.03
N SER A 134 16.54 -1.36 -7.56
CA SER A 134 15.53 -0.62 -6.81
C SER A 134 14.98 -1.40 -5.62
N GLU A 135 14.89 -2.73 -5.72
CA GLU A 135 14.43 -3.59 -4.64
C GLU A 135 15.49 -3.79 -3.56
N THR A 136 16.79 -3.87 -3.96
CA THR A 136 17.89 -3.89 -3.00
C THR A 136 18.00 -2.57 -2.23
N ASP A 137 17.52 -1.49 -2.81
CA ASP A 137 17.49 -0.17 -2.18
C ASP A 137 16.51 -0.08 -1.00
N PHE A 138 15.53 -0.97 -0.90
CA PHE A 138 14.58 -1.00 0.21
C PHE A 138 15.07 -1.76 1.46
N GLY A 139 16.36 -1.87 1.67
CA GLY A 139 16.92 -2.43 2.90
C GLY A 139 17.06 -3.95 2.91
N PHE A 140 16.75 -4.62 1.80
CA PHE A 140 16.75 -6.08 1.70
C PHE A 140 18.05 -6.68 1.19
N ALA A 141 19.02 -5.85 0.82
CA ALA A 141 20.36 -6.29 0.38
C ALA A 141 21.03 -7.24 1.39
N ASP A 142 20.72 -7.09 2.67
CA ASP A 142 21.30 -7.89 3.75
C ASP A 142 20.73 -9.32 3.85
N PHE A 143 19.60 -9.59 3.21
CA PHE A 143 18.94 -10.91 3.29
C PHE A 143 19.40 -11.90 2.22
N GLY A 144 20.14 -11.46 1.20
CA GLY A 144 20.44 -12.25 0.02
C GLY A 144 19.17 -12.60 -0.79
N VAL A 145 19.37 -13.27 -1.94
CA VAL A 145 18.27 -13.61 -2.87
C VAL A 145 17.17 -14.43 -2.20
N ASP A 146 17.56 -15.47 -1.48
CA ASP A 146 16.59 -16.39 -0.84
C ASP A 146 15.84 -15.72 0.33
N GLY A 147 16.53 -14.87 1.08
CA GLY A 147 15.92 -14.10 2.15
C GLY A 147 14.90 -13.09 1.59
N TYR A 148 15.24 -12.44 0.48
CA TYR A 148 14.32 -11.52 -0.19
C TYR A 148 13.09 -12.23 -0.77
N LYS A 149 13.25 -13.39 -1.41
CA LYS A 149 12.13 -14.23 -1.87
C LYS A 149 11.16 -14.58 -0.72
N LYS A 150 11.72 -15.00 0.43
CA LYS A 150 10.91 -15.30 1.64
C LYS A 150 10.19 -14.05 2.13
N PHE A 151 10.87 -12.91 2.15
CA PHE A 151 10.27 -11.64 2.56
C PHE A 151 9.07 -11.30 1.66
N VAL A 152 9.24 -11.28 0.34
CA VAL A 152 8.16 -10.95 -0.61
C VAL A 152 6.97 -11.91 -0.47
N PHE A 153 7.23 -13.20 -0.29
CA PHE A 153 6.16 -14.18 -0.09
C PHE A 153 5.42 -13.98 1.23
N ASN A 154 6.12 -13.60 2.30
CA ASN A 154 5.48 -13.28 3.57
C ASN A 154 4.64 -11.99 3.48
N GLU A 155 5.10 -10.97 2.75
CA GLU A 155 4.30 -9.77 2.47
C GLU A 155 3.01 -10.13 1.73
N TYR A 156 3.07 -10.97 0.68
CA TYR A 156 1.89 -11.49 -0.01
C TYR A 156 0.90 -12.16 0.95
N ARG A 157 1.39 -13.04 1.83
CA ARG A 157 0.54 -13.75 2.79
C ARG A 157 -0.10 -12.82 3.82
N ALA A 158 0.55 -11.70 4.11
CA ALA A 158 0.08 -10.70 5.07
C ALA A 158 -0.90 -9.68 4.47
N LEU A 159 -1.09 -9.66 3.14
CA LEU A 159 -2.05 -8.77 2.49
C LEU A 159 -3.45 -8.96 3.09
N ASN A 160 -4.09 -7.87 3.45
CA ASN A 160 -5.37 -7.91 4.16
C ASN A 160 -6.59 -8.20 3.27
N ARG A 161 -6.41 -8.28 1.95
CA ARG A 161 -7.44 -8.54 0.93
C ARG A 161 -8.59 -7.53 0.98
N LEU A 162 -8.27 -6.29 1.32
CA LEU A 162 -9.23 -5.20 1.38
C LEU A 162 -9.81 -4.92 -0.01
N THR A 163 -11.14 -4.78 -0.08
CA THR A 163 -11.82 -4.32 -1.29
C THR A 163 -12.00 -2.81 -1.26
N ALA A 164 -12.28 -2.21 -2.42
CA ALA A 164 -12.58 -0.78 -2.49
C ALA A 164 -13.83 -0.42 -1.67
N ASP A 165 -14.87 -1.26 -1.72
CA ASP A 165 -16.12 -1.04 -0.96
C ASP A 165 -15.87 -1.08 0.54
N GLU A 166 -15.11 -2.06 1.03
CA GLU A 166 -14.75 -2.17 2.45
C GLU A 166 -13.90 -0.99 2.91
N LEU A 167 -12.98 -0.47 2.07
CA LEU A 167 -12.22 0.73 2.40
C LEU A 167 -13.14 1.93 2.62
N VAL A 168 -14.11 2.12 1.72
CA VAL A 168 -15.11 3.19 1.84
C VAL A 168 -15.96 2.99 3.10
N GLU A 169 -16.45 1.78 3.35
CA GLU A 169 -17.26 1.45 4.52
C GLU A 169 -16.51 1.71 5.82
N ILE A 170 -15.28 1.23 5.96
CA ILE A 170 -14.47 1.41 7.17
C ILE A 170 -14.18 2.89 7.40
N THR A 171 -13.79 3.62 6.37
CA THR A 171 -13.44 5.04 6.50
C THR A 171 -14.64 5.90 6.85
N THR A 172 -15.80 5.66 6.22
CA THR A 172 -17.05 6.38 6.55
C THR A 172 -17.58 5.98 7.92
N GLY A 173 -17.42 4.72 8.32
CA GLY A 173 -17.78 4.23 9.64
C GLY A 173 -17.06 4.91 10.80
N VAL A 174 -15.85 5.44 10.58
CA VAL A 174 -15.10 6.20 11.60
C VAL A 174 -15.38 7.72 11.56
N GLY A 175 -16.19 8.18 10.62
CA GLY A 175 -16.67 9.57 10.58
C GLY A 175 -16.20 10.40 9.39
N PHE A 176 -15.37 9.85 8.49
CA PHE A 176 -15.03 10.54 7.25
C PHE A 176 -16.25 10.62 6.32
N HIS A 177 -16.29 11.66 5.48
CA HIS A 177 -17.19 11.70 4.33
C HIS A 177 -16.39 11.62 3.03
N VAL A 178 -16.94 10.91 2.02
CA VAL A 178 -16.28 10.79 0.71
C VAL A 178 -16.47 12.08 -0.06
N VAL A 179 -15.36 12.73 -0.40
CA VAL A 179 -15.33 13.92 -1.26
C VAL A 179 -15.19 13.52 -2.73
N ARG A 180 -14.34 12.54 -2.98
CA ARG A 180 -14.12 11.98 -4.32
C ARG A 180 -13.67 10.53 -4.20
N GLU A 181 -14.23 9.70 -5.07
CA GLU A 181 -13.82 8.32 -5.29
C GLU A 181 -13.55 8.12 -6.77
N GLU A 182 -12.45 7.42 -7.09
CA GLU A 182 -12.11 7.02 -8.46
C GLU A 182 -11.57 5.59 -8.41
N ARG A 183 -12.17 4.70 -9.19
CA ARG A 183 -11.74 3.31 -9.35
C ARG A 183 -11.21 3.12 -10.75
N ARG A 184 -10.01 2.61 -10.88
CA ARG A 184 -9.42 2.28 -12.17
C ARG A 184 -9.51 0.80 -12.42
N LYS A 185 -10.19 0.46 -13.52
CA LYS A 185 -10.35 -0.93 -13.96
C LYS A 185 -9.31 -1.25 -15.03
N VAL A 186 -8.88 -2.51 -15.04
CA VAL A 186 -8.08 -3.07 -16.12
C VAL A 186 -8.98 -3.61 -17.23
N GLU A 187 -8.52 -3.48 -18.47
CA GLU A 187 -9.17 -4.06 -19.65
C GLU A 187 -8.53 -5.42 -19.94
N MET A 188 -8.95 -6.45 -19.19
CA MET A 188 -8.44 -7.81 -19.33
C MET A 188 -9.58 -8.82 -19.31
N GLU A 189 -9.41 -9.94 -20.02
CA GLU A 189 -10.37 -11.02 -19.98
C GLU A 189 -10.23 -11.84 -18.69
N ILE A 190 -11.33 -11.98 -17.95
CA ILE A 190 -11.37 -12.78 -16.72
C ILE A 190 -11.27 -14.26 -17.07
N PRO A 191 -10.32 -15.00 -16.45
CA PRO A 191 -10.20 -16.45 -16.65
C PRO A 191 -11.51 -17.18 -16.35
N ALA A 192 -11.85 -18.16 -17.20
CA ALA A 192 -13.09 -18.93 -17.05
C ALA A 192 -13.24 -19.57 -15.66
N ALA A 193 -12.11 -19.95 -15.03
CA ALA A 193 -12.08 -20.54 -13.70
C ALA A 193 -12.48 -19.58 -12.57
N LEU A 194 -12.51 -18.26 -12.80
CA LEU A 194 -12.93 -17.24 -11.83
C LEU A 194 -14.34 -16.72 -12.09
N ARG A 195 -14.88 -16.92 -13.28
CA ARG A 195 -16.23 -16.47 -13.63
C ARG A 195 -17.27 -17.10 -12.69
N GLY A 196 -18.07 -16.25 -12.08
CA GLY A 196 -19.10 -16.65 -11.11
C GLY A 196 -18.59 -16.99 -9.70
N LYS A 197 -17.28 -17.02 -9.46
CA LYS A 197 -16.71 -17.13 -8.10
C LYS A 197 -16.62 -15.78 -7.40
N TYR A 198 -16.33 -14.74 -8.17
CA TYR A 198 -16.22 -13.37 -7.70
C TYR A 198 -16.99 -12.46 -8.66
N PRO A 199 -17.50 -11.31 -8.20
CA PRO A 199 -18.03 -10.27 -9.08
C PRO A 199 -16.96 -9.80 -10.08
N ASP A 200 -17.33 -9.64 -11.35
CA ASP A 200 -16.40 -9.16 -12.39
C ASP A 200 -15.80 -7.80 -12.03
N GLU A 201 -16.63 -6.93 -11.44
CA GLU A 201 -16.17 -5.62 -10.97
C GLU A 201 -15.06 -5.71 -9.95
N LEU A 202 -15.11 -6.65 -9.01
CA LEU A 202 -14.08 -6.88 -8.01
C LEU A 202 -12.77 -7.33 -8.66
N LEU A 203 -12.85 -8.24 -9.65
CA LEU A 203 -11.68 -8.78 -10.35
C LEU A 203 -11.00 -7.75 -11.25
N LEU A 204 -11.77 -6.86 -11.86
CA LEU A 204 -11.25 -5.86 -12.79
C LEU A 204 -10.80 -4.56 -12.10
N ASN A 205 -11.25 -4.29 -10.87
CA ASN A 205 -10.88 -3.09 -10.15
C ASN A 205 -9.44 -3.21 -9.62
N ASN A 206 -8.51 -2.48 -10.26
CA ASN A 206 -7.08 -2.56 -9.95
C ASN A 206 -6.63 -1.53 -8.91
N GLU A 207 -7.26 -0.36 -8.93
CA GLU A 207 -6.80 0.78 -8.13
C GLU A 207 -7.98 1.58 -7.60
N ILE A 208 -7.83 2.08 -6.41
CA ILE A 208 -8.75 3.08 -5.84
C ILE A 208 -8.00 4.34 -5.42
N PHE A 209 -8.55 5.48 -5.78
CA PHE A 209 -8.23 6.79 -5.21
C PHE A 209 -9.42 7.26 -4.39
N LEU A 210 -9.19 7.61 -3.14
CA LEU A 210 -10.21 8.07 -2.23
C LEU A 210 -9.76 9.36 -1.56
N LEU A 211 -10.52 10.44 -1.79
CA LEU A 211 -10.36 11.69 -1.07
C LEU A 211 -11.48 11.79 -0.04
N LEU A 212 -11.10 11.84 1.20
CA LEU A 212 -11.97 11.90 2.37
C LEU A 212 -11.89 13.27 3.02
N GLY A 213 -13.01 13.77 3.54
CA GLY A 213 -13.06 14.98 4.34
C GLY A 213 -13.46 14.68 5.79
N LYS A 214 -12.97 15.52 6.72
CA LYS A 214 -13.38 15.52 8.13
C LYS A 214 -14.46 16.56 8.37
#